data_e221d504388f45b24d3b41d0085fe508
#
_entry.id   e221d504388f45b24d3b41d0085fe508
#
_cell.length_a   1.000
_cell.length_b   1.000
_cell.length_c   1.000
_cell.angle_alpha   90.00
_cell.angle_beta   90.00
_cell.angle_gamma   90.00
#
_symmetry.space_group_name_H-M   'P 1'
#
loop_
_entity.id
_entity.type
_entity.pdbx_description
1 polymer ?
#
loop_
_entity_poly.entity_id
_entity_poly.type
_entity_poly.pdbx_seq_one_letter_code
_entity_poly.pdbx_strand_id
1 'polypeptide(L)'
;MENKERFEELMRAVADRPGFDRLMNYIRKSDFYTAPASTRFHLSCEGGLLQHSLDVYDALIGRLQLQEDGEYRYMVAGKSVASFSQETLVVTALLHDICKTNFYTVEYRNKKVYSDRGSKRDAGGRFDWQTVPAYAVDDKNPYGHGEKSVMMVEEFMKLSMEERYAIRWHMGMGDCSYNEIQAFNASCELYPLVLLLHNADQEASHFMEDPDGIKQIFKEVAEPAAAPARPEGCIYGFMEC
;
A
#
# COMPACT_ATOMS: atom_id res chain seq x y z
N MET A 1 -15.61 0.03 -13.98
CA MET A 1 -14.52 0.87 -14.55
C MET A 1 -13.26 0.04 -14.47
N GLU A 2 -12.50 -0.12 -15.52
CA GLU A 2 -11.22 -0.81 -15.49
C GLU A 2 -10.22 -0.01 -14.63
N ASN A 3 -9.29 -0.67 -13.94
CA ASN A 3 -8.34 -0.01 -13.03
C ASN A 3 -7.55 1.12 -13.70
N LYS A 4 -7.14 0.92 -14.94
CA LYS A 4 -6.44 1.94 -15.72
C LYS A 4 -7.30 3.20 -15.94
N GLU A 5 -8.56 3.03 -16.32
CA GLU A 5 -9.49 4.15 -16.51
C GLU A 5 -9.69 4.91 -15.20
N ARG A 6 -9.83 4.19 -14.10
CA ARG A 6 -9.98 4.78 -12.76
C ARG A 6 -8.74 5.57 -12.36
N PHE A 7 -7.54 5.01 -12.55
CA PHE A 7 -6.28 5.68 -12.28
C PHE A 7 -6.16 6.99 -13.09
N GLU A 8 -6.41 6.92 -14.40
CA GLU A 8 -6.32 8.11 -15.27
C GLU A 8 -7.39 9.15 -14.93
N GLU A 9 -8.58 8.74 -14.47
CA GLU A 9 -9.61 9.66 -14.00
C GLU A 9 -9.19 10.38 -12.71
N LEU A 10 -8.67 9.65 -11.73
CA LEU A 10 -8.15 10.23 -10.48
C LEU A 10 -6.99 11.20 -10.76
N MET A 11 -6.07 10.82 -11.65
CA MET A 11 -4.93 11.66 -12.02
C MET A 11 -5.34 13.00 -12.67
N ARG A 12 -6.57 13.15 -13.15
CA ARG A 12 -7.07 14.45 -13.66
C ARG A 12 -7.11 15.53 -12.59
N ALA A 13 -7.22 15.17 -11.31
CA ALA A 13 -7.13 16.14 -10.22
C ALA A 13 -5.81 16.93 -10.22
N VAL A 14 -4.78 16.40 -10.90
CA VAL A 14 -3.41 16.97 -10.95
C VAL A 14 -3.09 17.57 -12.34
N ALA A 15 -4.07 17.62 -13.25
CA ALA A 15 -3.86 17.99 -14.65
C ALA A 15 -3.28 19.40 -14.83
N ASP A 16 -3.58 20.32 -13.92
CA ASP A 16 -3.12 21.71 -13.99
C ASP A 16 -1.66 21.90 -13.54
N ARG A 17 -1.02 20.85 -12.96
CA ARG A 17 0.39 20.93 -12.55
C ARG A 17 1.33 20.96 -13.77
N PRO A 18 2.29 21.87 -13.82
CA PRO A 18 3.31 21.85 -14.86
C PRO A 18 4.05 20.49 -14.89
N GLY A 19 4.06 19.88 -16.08
CA GLY A 19 4.73 18.59 -16.31
C GLY A 19 3.83 17.37 -16.22
N PHE A 20 2.55 17.52 -15.87
CA PHE A 20 1.56 16.45 -15.82
C PHE A 20 1.53 15.59 -17.09
N ASP A 21 1.41 16.21 -18.25
CA ASP A 21 1.34 15.46 -19.54
C ASP A 21 2.61 14.63 -19.79
N ARG A 22 3.78 15.13 -19.38
CA ARG A 22 5.05 14.41 -19.49
C ARG A 22 5.07 13.21 -18.57
N LEU A 23 4.62 13.36 -17.33
CA LEU A 23 4.49 12.27 -16.35
C LEU A 23 3.51 11.20 -16.87
N MET A 24 2.31 11.58 -17.30
CA MET A 24 1.33 10.64 -17.83
C MET A 24 1.80 9.93 -19.09
N ASN A 25 2.55 10.62 -19.98
CA ASN A 25 3.16 9.99 -21.12
C ASN A 25 4.25 8.96 -20.72
N TYR A 26 5.04 9.25 -19.69
CA TYR A 26 5.99 8.29 -19.11
C TYR A 26 5.26 7.05 -18.55
N ILE A 27 4.25 7.25 -17.70
CA ILE A 27 3.45 6.17 -17.11
C ILE A 27 2.84 5.27 -18.20
N ARG A 28 2.23 5.86 -19.24
CA ARG A 28 1.60 5.13 -20.33
C ARG A 28 2.57 4.34 -21.21
N LYS A 29 3.83 4.76 -21.29
CA LYS A 29 4.87 4.09 -22.09
C LYS A 29 5.69 3.08 -21.31
N SER A 30 5.66 3.15 -20.02
CA SER A 30 6.32 2.22 -19.09
C SER A 30 5.45 0.99 -18.83
N ASP A 31 5.94 0.10 -18.00
CA ASP A 31 5.20 -1.06 -17.53
C ASP A 31 4.33 -0.78 -16.28
N PHE A 32 4.14 0.47 -15.88
CA PHE A 32 3.39 0.83 -14.65
C PHE A 32 2.03 0.12 -14.56
N TYR A 33 1.31 -0.02 -15.66
CA TYR A 33 -0.01 -0.65 -15.69
C TYR A 33 0.03 -2.18 -15.66
N THR A 34 1.18 -2.79 -15.91
CA THR A 34 1.36 -4.24 -16.00
C THR A 34 2.37 -4.80 -14.99
N ALA A 35 3.20 -3.95 -14.39
CA ALA A 35 4.17 -4.35 -13.39
C ALA A 35 3.50 -4.98 -12.16
N PRO A 36 4.15 -5.95 -11.48
CA PRO A 36 3.69 -6.46 -10.18
C PRO A 36 3.97 -5.45 -9.07
N ALA A 37 3.21 -5.51 -7.97
CA ALA A 37 3.49 -4.72 -6.77
C ALA A 37 4.70 -5.27 -5.98
N SER A 38 4.93 -6.58 -6.05
CA SER A 38 6.04 -7.26 -5.36
C SER A 38 6.51 -8.50 -6.12
N THR A 39 7.66 -9.06 -5.71
CA THR A 39 8.18 -10.31 -6.31
C THR A 39 7.50 -11.57 -5.82
N ARG A 40 6.89 -11.57 -4.62
CA ARG A 40 6.34 -12.77 -3.97
C ARG A 40 5.39 -12.51 -2.81
N PHE A 41 5.14 -11.26 -2.47
CA PHE A 41 4.22 -10.88 -1.40
C PHE A 41 2.85 -10.51 -1.98
N HIS A 42 2.28 -9.38 -1.57
CA HIS A 42 1.02 -8.87 -2.10
C HIS A 42 1.12 -8.58 -3.62
N LEU A 43 0.07 -8.85 -4.35
CA LEU A 43 -0.11 -8.56 -5.78
C LEU A 43 1.13 -8.86 -6.66
N SER A 44 1.75 -10.03 -6.44
CA SER A 44 2.84 -10.55 -7.28
C SER A 44 2.28 -11.12 -8.60
N CYS A 45 1.61 -10.27 -9.36
CA CYS A 45 0.92 -10.60 -10.62
C CYS A 45 0.92 -9.40 -11.56
N GLU A 46 0.57 -9.64 -12.83
CA GLU A 46 0.41 -8.58 -13.81
C GLU A 46 -0.64 -7.57 -13.36
N GLY A 47 -0.33 -6.28 -13.47
CA GLY A 47 -1.18 -5.17 -13.02
C GLY A 47 -1.19 -4.92 -11.53
N GLY A 48 -0.38 -5.66 -10.76
CA GLY A 48 -0.32 -5.56 -9.31
C GLY A 48 0.05 -4.17 -8.81
N LEU A 49 1.00 -3.49 -9.45
CA LEU A 49 1.42 -2.13 -9.08
C LEU A 49 0.27 -1.12 -9.21
N LEU A 50 -0.47 -1.19 -10.30
CA LEU A 50 -1.64 -0.34 -10.53
C LEU A 50 -2.74 -0.59 -9.49
N GLN A 51 -3.05 -1.87 -9.22
CA GLN A 51 -4.04 -2.24 -8.22
C GLN A 51 -3.63 -1.73 -6.83
N HIS A 52 -2.38 -1.98 -6.42
CA HIS A 52 -1.83 -1.50 -5.16
C HIS A 52 -1.96 0.03 -5.00
N SER A 53 -1.57 0.80 -6.03
CA SER A 53 -1.70 2.25 -6.00
C SER A 53 -3.15 2.72 -5.75
N LEU A 54 -4.13 2.04 -6.36
CA LEU A 54 -5.56 2.33 -6.16
C LEU A 54 -6.04 1.91 -4.77
N ASP A 55 -5.60 0.77 -4.26
CA ASP A 55 -5.97 0.27 -2.93
C ASP A 55 -5.39 1.18 -1.82
N VAL A 56 -4.16 1.66 -1.98
CA VAL A 56 -3.56 2.66 -1.08
C VAL A 56 -4.34 3.98 -1.12
N TYR A 57 -4.79 4.42 -2.30
CA TYR A 57 -5.65 5.59 -2.40
C TYR A 57 -6.97 5.39 -1.64
N ASP A 58 -7.64 4.26 -1.82
CA ASP A 58 -8.89 3.95 -1.14
C ASP A 58 -8.73 3.85 0.38
N ALA A 59 -7.68 3.19 0.85
CA ALA A 59 -7.33 3.12 2.27
C ALA A 59 -7.06 4.51 2.86
N LEU A 60 -6.35 5.37 2.13
CA LEU A 60 -6.05 6.74 2.56
C LEU A 60 -7.31 7.59 2.66
N ILE A 61 -8.15 7.60 1.61
CA ILE A 61 -9.42 8.36 1.58
C ILE A 61 -10.38 7.86 2.65
N GLY A 62 -10.44 6.55 2.89
CA GLY A 62 -11.30 5.95 3.92
C GLY A 62 -11.03 6.45 5.35
N ARG A 63 -9.87 7.05 5.60
CA ARG A 63 -9.46 7.63 6.90
C ARG A 63 -9.81 9.11 7.06
N LEU A 64 -10.30 9.73 6.00
CA LEU A 64 -10.52 11.18 5.91
C LEU A 64 -12.00 11.50 5.77
N GLN A 65 -12.36 12.71 6.14
CA GLN A 65 -13.71 13.24 5.98
C GLN A 65 -13.71 14.34 4.92
N LEU A 66 -14.40 14.10 3.81
CA LEU A 66 -14.62 15.12 2.81
C LEU A 66 -15.55 16.19 3.38
N GLN A 67 -15.15 17.46 3.26
CA GLN A 67 -15.89 18.60 3.72
C GLN A 67 -16.62 19.32 2.57
N GLU A 68 -17.54 20.23 2.89
CA GLU A 68 -18.29 21.03 1.92
C GLU A 68 -17.38 21.95 1.06
N ASP A 69 -16.21 22.34 1.60
CA ASP A 69 -15.19 23.13 0.89
C ASP A 69 -14.35 22.32 -0.10
N GLY A 70 -14.58 20.99 -0.21
CA GLY A 70 -13.83 20.08 -1.07
C GLY A 70 -12.53 19.56 -0.48
N GLU A 71 -12.16 19.98 0.74
CA GLU A 71 -10.98 19.52 1.45
C GLU A 71 -11.25 18.21 2.21
N TYR A 72 -10.23 17.38 2.33
CA TYR A 72 -10.26 16.14 3.11
C TYR A 72 -9.62 16.35 4.46
N ARG A 73 -10.36 16.17 5.55
CA ARG A 73 -9.86 16.39 6.91
C ARG A 73 -9.58 15.09 7.65
N TYR A 74 -8.43 15.05 8.29
CA TYR A 74 -8.09 14.01 9.23
C TYR A 74 -8.54 14.41 10.63
N MET A 75 -9.41 13.57 11.21
CA MET A 75 -10.01 13.85 12.52
C MET A 75 -9.47 12.90 13.59
N VAL A 76 -9.01 13.44 14.71
CA VAL A 76 -8.58 12.66 15.89
C VAL A 76 -9.32 13.18 17.11
N ALA A 77 -10.03 12.31 17.82
CA ALA A 77 -10.83 12.65 18.99
C ALA A 77 -11.77 13.86 18.75
N GLY A 78 -12.40 13.92 17.57
CA GLY A 78 -13.33 14.99 17.19
C GLY A 78 -12.67 16.32 16.79
N LYS A 79 -11.35 16.39 16.70
CA LYS A 79 -10.60 17.60 16.29
C LYS A 79 -9.95 17.38 14.93
N SER A 80 -10.01 18.39 14.07
CA SER A 80 -9.25 18.39 12.81
C SER A 80 -7.76 18.55 13.11
N VAL A 81 -6.97 17.57 12.68
CA VAL A 81 -5.51 17.53 12.83
C VAL A 81 -4.83 18.04 11.58
N ALA A 82 -5.37 17.71 10.40
CA ALA A 82 -4.82 18.13 9.12
C ALA A 82 -5.94 18.24 8.08
N SER A 83 -5.67 18.99 7.00
CA SER A 83 -6.54 19.14 5.84
C SER A 83 -5.71 18.98 4.57
N PHE A 84 -6.25 18.27 3.58
CA PHE A 84 -5.56 17.92 2.34
C PHE A 84 -6.46 18.19 1.14
N SER A 85 -5.88 18.70 0.06
CA SER A 85 -6.56 18.74 -1.24
C SER A 85 -6.63 17.35 -1.86
N GLN A 86 -7.62 17.10 -2.70
CA GLN A 86 -7.69 15.87 -3.49
C GLN A 86 -6.42 15.66 -4.32
N GLU A 87 -5.87 16.74 -4.87
CA GLU A 87 -4.65 16.72 -5.66
C GLU A 87 -3.47 16.11 -4.89
N THR A 88 -3.23 16.56 -3.65
CA THR A 88 -2.16 16.04 -2.78
C THR A 88 -2.36 14.55 -2.46
N LEU A 89 -3.59 14.14 -2.16
CA LEU A 89 -3.90 12.74 -1.86
C LEU A 89 -3.72 11.84 -3.07
N VAL A 90 -4.13 12.28 -4.26
CA VAL A 90 -3.94 11.57 -5.53
C VAL A 90 -2.46 11.39 -5.84
N VAL A 91 -1.68 12.48 -5.79
CA VAL A 91 -0.24 12.44 -6.08
C VAL A 91 0.48 11.48 -5.14
N THR A 92 0.22 11.58 -3.85
CA THR A 92 0.95 10.78 -2.85
C THR A 92 0.55 9.31 -2.94
N ALA A 93 -0.73 8.98 -3.00
CA ALA A 93 -1.18 7.59 -3.01
C ALA A 93 -0.92 6.89 -4.35
N LEU A 94 -1.17 7.55 -5.49
CA LEU A 94 -1.02 6.88 -6.78
C LEU A 94 0.43 6.78 -7.28
N LEU A 95 1.34 7.62 -6.76
CA LEU A 95 2.72 7.70 -7.24
C LEU A 95 3.76 7.30 -6.20
N HIS A 96 3.37 6.87 -4.97
CA HIS A 96 4.32 6.52 -3.92
C HIS A 96 5.30 5.44 -4.36
N ASP A 97 4.84 4.52 -5.17
CA ASP A 97 5.56 3.33 -5.64
C ASP A 97 5.97 3.39 -7.14
N ILE A 98 5.98 4.56 -7.74
CA ILE A 98 6.39 4.72 -9.15
C ILE A 98 7.82 4.20 -9.42
N CYS A 99 8.64 4.09 -8.39
CA CYS A 99 10.00 3.51 -8.45
C CYS A 99 10.01 2.03 -8.87
N LYS A 100 8.86 1.34 -8.78
CA LYS A 100 8.69 -0.05 -9.24
C LYS A 100 8.47 -0.16 -10.76
N THR A 101 8.39 0.96 -11.46
CA THR A 101 8.26 1.00 -12.93
C THR A 101 9.58 0.57 -13.60
N ASN A 102 9.49 -0.38 -14.53
CA ASN A 102 10.65 -0.99 -15.23
C ASN A 102 11.69 -1.58 -14.26
N PHE A 103 11.21 -2.10 -13.13
CA PHE A 103 12.01 -2.55 -12.01
C PHE A 103 12.10 -4.08 -11.93
N TYR A 104 11.16 -4.77 -12.55
CA TYR A 104 11.07 -6.23 -12.46
C TYR A 104 11.44 -6.91 -13.76
N THR A 105 11.99 -8.11 -13.63
CA THR A 105 12.18 -9.07 -14.72
C THR A 105 11.52 -10.40 -14.36
N VAL A 106 11.40 -11.31 -15.34
CA VAL A 106 10.89 -12.67 -15.11
C VAL A 106 12.06 -13.65 -15.15
N GLU A 107 12.23 -14.40 -14.07
CA GLU A 107 13.16 -15.51 -13.96
C GLU A 107 12.40 -16.82 -13.81
N TYR A 108 13.07 -17.95 -14.11
CA TYR A 108 12.50 -19.26 -13.87
C TYR A 108 13.05 -19.85 -12.58
N ARG A 109 12.15 -20.22 -11.67
CA ARG A 109 12.52 -20.81 -10.36
C ARG A 109 11.85 -22.18 -10.17
N ASN A 110 12.54 -23.08 -9.49
CA ASN A 110 11.96 -24.35 -9.11
C ASN A 110 11.06 -24.18 -7.90
N LYS A 111 9.78 -24.59 -8.02
CA LYS A 111 8.78 -24.60 -6.96
C LYS A 111 8.31 -26.02 -6.68
N LYS A 112 8.11 -26.38 -5.41
CA LYS A 112 7.45 -27.64 -5.05
C LYS A 112 5.96 -27.53 -5.33
N VAL A 113 5.43 -28.42 -6.14
CA VAL A 113 3.99 -28.54 -6.38
C VAL A 113 3.51 -29.84 -5.73
N TYR A 114 2.70 -29.71 -4.68
CA TYR A 114 2.17 -30.83 -3.94
C TYR A 114 0.99 -31.47 -4.67
N SER A 115 1.02 -32.77 -4.76
CA SER A 115 -0.07 -33.58 -5.32
C SER A 115 0.02 -35.03 -4.81
N ASP A 116 -1.10 -35.71 -4.78
CA ASP A 116 -1.14 -37.13 -4.36
C ASP A 116 -0.29 -38.06 -5.23
N ARG A 117 0.03 -37.59 -6.45
CA ARG A 117 0.84 -38.34 -7.45
C ARG A 117 2.30 -37.91 -7.50
N GLY A 118 2.73 -36.99 -6.63
CA GLY A 118 4.10 -36.48 -6.62
C GLY A 118 5.14 -37.59 -6.46
N SER A 119 6.26 -37.47 -7.21
CA SER A 119 7.35 -38.47 -7.22
C SER A 119 8.23 -38.38 -5.97
N LYS A 120 8.24 -37.24 -5.26
CA LYS A 120 9.01 -36.99 -4.04
C LYS A 120 8.06 -36.76 -2.86
N ARG A 121 8.60 -36.89 -1.64
CA ARG A 121 7.83 -36.69 -0.41
C ARG A 121 8.65 -35.94 0.64
N ASP A 122 7.97 -35.04 1.36
CA ASP A 122 8.48 -34.39 2.59
C ASP A 122 7.37 -34.32 3.65
N ALA A 123 7.55 -33.51 4.70
CA ALA A 123 6.57 -33.35 5.77
C ALA A 123 5.23 -32.76 5.29
N GLY A 124 5.23 -31.99 4.19
CA GLY A 124 4.03 -31.40 3.59
C GLY A 124 3.27 -32.35 2.64
N GLY A 125 3.81 -33.53 2.36
CA GLY A 125 3.17 -34.52 1.47
C GLY A 125 4.02 -34.92 0.27
N ARG A 126 3.36 -35.48 -0.77
CA ARG A 126 4.02 -35.80 -2.04
C ARG A 126 4.10 -34.55 -2.93
N PHE A 127 5.19 -34.40 -3.66
CA PHE A 127 5.41 -33.24 -4.54
C PHE A 127 6.30 -33.60 -5.74
N ASP A 128 6.23 -32.72 -6.74
CA ASP A 128 7.20 -32.64 -7.83
C ASP A 128 7.79 -31.21 -7.89
N TRP A 129 9.03 -31.14 -8.37
CA TRP A 129 9.64 -29.86 -8.70
C TRP A 129 9.14 -29.42 -10.08
N GLN A 130 8.59 -28.22 -10.15
CA GLN A 130 8.22 -27.58 -11.41
C GLN A 130 8.98 -26.27 -11.56
N THR A 131 9.49 -26.03 -12.76
CA THR A 131 10.07 -24.75 -13.12
C THR A 131 8.95 -23.81 -13.51
N VAL A 132 8.78 -22.75 -12.73
CA VAL A 132 7.72 -21.75 -12.92
C VAL A 132 8.32 -20.37 -13.11
N PRO A 133 7.69 -19.48 -13.90
CA PRO A 133 8.08 -18.08 -13.96
C PRO A 133 7.85 -17.43 -12.60
N ALA A 134 8.75 -16.54 -12.21
CA ALA A 134 8.67 -15.75 -11.00
C ALA A 134 9.27 -14.35 -11.25
N TYR A 135 8.69 -13.33 -10.65
CA TYR A 135 9.27 -12.00 -10.71
C TYR A 135 10.56 -11.92 -9.89
N ALA A 136 11.54 -11.22 -10.43
CA ALA A 136 12.81 -10.89 -9.80
C ALA A 136 13.08 -9.40 -9.93
N VAL A 137 13.86 -8.84 -8.99
CA VAL A 137 14.28 -7.45 -9.06
C VAL A 137 15.42 -7.31 -10.06
N ASP A 138 15.31 -6.36 -10.99
CA ASP A 138 16.33 -5.92 -11.93
C ASP A 138 16.50 -4.39 -11.81
N ASP A 139 16.92 -3.94 -10.64
CA ASP A 139 17.04 -2.51 -10.35
C ASP A 139 18.22 -1.87 -11.09
N LYS A 140 17.91 -1.08 -12.10
CA LYS A 140 18.89 -0.30 -12.88
C LYS A 140 19.33 0.98 -12.16
N ASN A 141 18.66 1.35 -11.07
CA ASN A 141 18.83 2.62 -10.40
C ASN A 141 18.72 2.43 -8.88
N PRO A 142 19.74 1.78 -8.24
CA PRO A 142 19.68 1.40 -6.83
C PRO A 142 19.71 2.64 -5.92
N TYR A 143 18.54 3.07 -5.52
CA TYR A 143 18.31 4.18 -4.60
C TYR A 143 17.34 3.73 -3.50
N GLY A 144 17.25 4.47 -2.42
CA GLY A 144 16.23 4.23 -1.41
C GLY A 144 14.83 4.24 -2.05
N HIS A 145 13.95 3.34 -1.64
CA HIS A 145 12.68 3.08 -2.31
C HIS A 145 11.81 4.33 -2.44
N GLY A 146 11.55 5.01 -1.31
CA GLY A 146 10.76 6.23 -1.30
C GLY A 146 11.47 7.41 -1.96
N GLU A 147 12.79 7.55 -1.76
CA GLU A 147 13.61 8.59 -2.40
C GLU A 147 13.57 8.47 -3.92
N LYS A 148 13.67 7.23 -4.43
CA LYS A 148 13.59 6.96 -5.86
C LYS A 148 12.23 7.38 -6.44
N SER A 149 11.13 7.10 -5.74
CA SER A 149 9.80 7.55 -6.17
C SER A 149 9.71 9.07 -6.22
N VAL A 150 10.18 9.77 -5.20
CA VAL A 150 10.22 11.24 -5.20
C VAL A 150 11.04 11.76 -6.39
N MET A 151 12.24 11.24 -6.60
CA MET A 151 13.11 11.67 -7.71
C MET A 151 12.44 11.44 -9.07
N MET A 152 11.83 10.28 -9.28
CA MET A 152 11.16 9.95 -10.55
C MET A 152 9.96 10.86 -10.84
N VAL A 153 9.15 11.19 -9.84
CA VAL A 153 8.04 12.15 -10.02
C VAL A 153 8.60 13.55 -10.34
N GLU A 154 9.66 13.98 -9.63
CA GLU A 154 10.23 15.32 -9.77
C GLU A 154 11.00 15.54 -11.08
N GLU A 155 11.37 14.50 -11.82
CA GLU A 155 11.82 14.63 -13.22
C GLU A 155 10.75 15.26 -14.13
N PHE A 156 9.50 15.15 -13.76
CA PHE A 156 8.36 15.61 -14.55
C PHE A 156 7.60 16.76 -13.90
N MET A 157 7.24 16.57 -12.63
CA MET A 157 6.30 17.42 -11.91
C MET A 157 6.84 17.71 -10.50
N LYS A 158 6.83 18.98 -10.11
CA LYS A 158 7.29 19.39 -8.78
C LYS A 158 6.33 18.92 -7.70
N LEU A 159 6.88 18.34 -6.63
CA LEU A 159 6.15 17.96 -5.42
C LEU A 159 6.21 19.07 -4.37
N SER A 160 5.17 19.19 -3.55
CA SER A 160 5.22 19.96 -2.30
C SER A 160 6.14 19.27 -1.28
N MET A 161 6.51 19.97 -0.21
CA MET A 161 7.33 19.36 0.85
C MET A 161 6.58 18.21 1.53
N GLU A 162 5.30 18.39 1.82
CA GLU A 162 4.46 17.36 2.42
C GLU A 162 4.38 16.09 1.53
N GLU A 163 4.17 16.25 0.23
CA GLU A 163 4.13 15.15 -0.73
C GLU A 163 5.46 14.40 -0.81
N ARG A 164 6.59 15.14 -0.83
CA ARG A 164 7.92 14.53 -0.80
C ARG A 164 8.14 13.68 0.44
N TYR A 165 7.83 14.22 1.63
CA TYR A 165 8.01 13.50 2.88
C TYR A 165 7.06 12.31 2.98
N ALA A 166 5.81 12.44 2.55
CA ALA A 166 4.86 11.34 2.53
C ALA A 166 5.34 10.19 1.62
N ILE A 167 5.71 10.48 0.37
CA ILE A 167 6.23 9.48 -0.57
C ILE A 167 7.56 8.90 -0.06
N ARG A 168 8.47 9.75 0.43
CA ARG A 168 9.78 9.29 0.94
C ARG A 168 9.63 8.26 2.06
N TRP A 169 8.68 8.46 2.95
CA TRP A 169 8.55 7.68 4.18
C TRP A 169 7.42 6.65 4.18
N HIS A 170 6.77 6.38 3.03
CA HIS A 170 5.65 5.44 2.98
C HIS A 170 6.03 4.03 3.46
N MET A 171 7.27 3.58 3.26
CA MET A 171 7.76 2.29 3.77
C MET A 171 7.99 2.26 5.30
N GLY A 172 7.91 3.42 5.98
CA GLY A 172 8.15 3.51 7.41
C GLY A 172 9.60 3.30 7.81
N MET A 173 9.86 2.60 8.93
CA MET A 173 11.16 2.55 9.62
C MET A 173 11.89 1.20 9.52
N GLY A 174 11.44 0.24 8.70
CA GLY A 174 11.84 -1.17 8.78
C GLY A 174 13.35 -1.42 8.87
N ASP A 175 14.16 -0.82 8.00
CA ASP A 175 15.62 -1.01 7.95
C ASP A 175 16.38 0.31 8.25
N CYS A 176 15.77 1.24 8.98
CA CYS A 176 16.32 2.57 9.23
C CYS A 176 17.36 2.57 10.34
N SER A 177 18.40 3.38 10.17
CA SER A 177 19.32 3.76 11.23
C SER A 177 18.64 4.61 12.31
N TYR A 178 19.27 4.77 13.48
CA TYR A 178 18.73 5.63 14.54
C TYR A 178 18.44 7.06 14.08
N ASN A 179 19.29 7.65 13.27
CA ASN A 179 19.09 9.01 12.76
C ASN A 179 17.89 9.09 11.80
N GLU A 180 17.68 8.07 10.97
CA GLU A 180 16.53 7.99 10.07
C GLU A 180 15.23 7.80 10.84
N ILE A 181 15.23 7.02 11.93
CA ILE A 181 14.08 6.90 12.83
C ILE A 181 13.69 8.26 13.43
N GLN A 182 14.69 9.07 13.87
CA GLN A 182 14.43 10.42 14.35
C GLN A 182 13.87 11.32 13.24
N ALA A 183 14.41 11.21 12.03
CA ALA A 183 13.93 11.98 10.88
C ALA A 183 12.49 11.57 10.48
N PHE A 184 12.15 10.28 10.51
CA PHE A 184 10.79 9.80 10.29
C PHE A 184 9.82 10.38 11.32
N ASN A 185 10.13 10.28 12.61
CA ASN A 185 9.27 10.80 13.67
C ASN A 185 9.05 12.31 13.53
N ALA A 186 10.12 13.07 13.30
CA ALA A 186 10.02 14.52 13.05
C ALA A 186 9.19 14.82 11.79
N SER A 187 9.30 14.00 10.75
CA SER A 187 8.50 14.16 9.52
C SER A 187 7.00 13.91 9.77
N CYS A 188 6.66 12.93 10.60
CA CYS A 188 5.26 12.67 10.99
C CYS A 188 4.66 13.82 11.81
N GLU A 189 5.46 14.46 12.66
CA GLU A 189 5.03 15.64 13.45
C GLU A 189 4.79 16.88 12.56
N LEU A 190 5.65 17.08 11.56
CA LEU A 190 5.54 18.22 10.63
C LEU A 190 4.46 18.02 9.58
N TYR A 191 4.30 16.79 9.08
CA TYR A 191 3.43 16.45 7.97
C TYR A 191 2.62 15.18 8.30
N PRO A 192 1.41 15.32 8.86
CA PRO A 192 0.56 14.16 9.21
C PRO A 192 0.32 13.17 8.08
N LEU A 193 0.39 13.62 6.81
CA LEU A 193 0.25 12.77 5.64
C LEU A 193 1.32 11.66 5.57
N VAL A 194 2.50 11.87 6.14
CA VAL A 194 3.57 10.85 6.23
C VAL A 194 3.06 9.59 6.93
N LEU A 195 2.47 9.75 8.12
CA LEU A 195 1.94 8.63 8.88
C LEU A 195 0.67 8.06 8.23
N LEU A 196 -0.17 8.91 7.65
CA LEU A 196 -1.42 8.48 7.02
C LEU A 196 -1.14 7.63 5.77
N LEU A 197 -0.21 8.03 4.92
CA LEU A 197 0.15 7.28 3.72
C LEU A 197 0.83 5.95 4.08
N HIS A 198 1.78 5.96 5.04
CA HIS A 198 2.40 4.73 5.54
C HIS A 198 1.35 3.73 6.05
N ASN A 199 0.40 4.19 6.89
CA ASN A 199 -0.65 3.33 7.40
C ASN A 199 -1.62 2.84 6.29
N ALA A 200 -1.90 3.67 5.28
CA ALA A 200 -2.74 3.28 4.16
C ALA A 200 -2.06 2.20 3.29
N ASP A 201 -0.77 2.31 3.05
CA ASP A 201 0.04 1.31 2.36
C ASP A 201 0.06 -0.03 3.12
N GLN A 202 0.28 0.00 4.44
CA GLN A 202 0.20 -1.21 5.28
C GLN A 202 -1.20 -1.84 5.26
N GLU A 203 -2.26 -1.04 5.33
CA GLU A 203 -3.63 -1.54 5.26
C GLU A 203 -3.94 -2.17 3.89
N ALA A 204 -3.53 -1.53 2.80
CA ALA A 204 -3.70 -2.06 1.46
C ALA A 204 -2.99 -3.42 1.32
N SER A 205 -1.69 -3.46 1.61
CA SER A 205 -0.86 -4.65 1.41
C SER A 205 -1.26 -5.83 2.31
N HIS A 206 -1.73 -5.59 3.53
CA HIS A 206 -2.05 -6.66 4.48
C HIS A 206 -3.52 -7.06 4.51
N PHE A 207 -4.45 -6.14 4.24
CA PHE A 207 -5.88 -6.39 4.42
C PHE A 207 -6.70 -6.36 3.14
N MET A 208 -6.28 -5.61 2.12
CA MET A 208 -7.05 -5.48 0.89
C MET A 208 -6.54 -6.44 -0.21
N GLU A 209 -5.25 -6.70 -0.26
CA GLU A 209 -4.55 -7.36 -1.36
C GLU A 209 -4.19 -8.83 -1.10
N ASP A 210 -4.36 -9.32 0.12
CA ASP A 210 -4.25 -10.75 0.46
C ASP A 210 -5.62 -11.32 0.87
N PRO A 211 -6.49 -11.59 -0.12
CA PRO A 211 -7.86 -12.04 0.18
C PRO A 211 -7.92 -13.44 0.81
N ASP A 212 -6.89 -14.28 0.65
CA ASP A 212 -6.92 -15.67 1.09
C ASP A 212 -6.32 -15.90 2.49
N GLY A 213 -5.38 -15.04 2.93
CA GLY A 213 -4.72 -15.16 4.23
C GLY A 213 -5.57 -14.61 5.37
N ILE A 214 -5.86 -13.32 5.35
CA ILE A 214 -6.53 -12.62 6.45
C ILE A 214 -8.05 -12.78 6.42
N LYS A 215 -8.67 -12.87 5.23
CA LYS A 215 -10.11 -13.15 5.12
C LYS A 215 -10.54 -14.49 5.71
N GLN A 216 -9.66 -15.49 5.75
CA GLN A 216 -9.95 -16.75 6.46
C GLN A 216 -9.92 -16.54 7.97
N ILE A 217 -8.94 -15.83 8.51
CA ILE A 217 -8.85 -15.50 9.95
C ILE A 217 -10.08 -14.70 10.40
N PHE A 218 -10.51 -13.71 9.64
CA PHE A 218 -11.70 -12.92 9.99
C PHE A 218 -13.01 -13.69 9.83
N LYS A 219 -13.12 -14.64 8.92
CA LYS A 219 -14.29 -15.52 8.83
C LYS A 219 -14.40 -16.44 10.03
N GLU A 220 -13.29 -16.96 10.54
CA GLU A 220 -13.26 -17.80 11.75
C GLU A 220 -13.55 -17.00 13.04
N VAL A 221 -13.19 -15.70 13.08
CA VAL A 221 -13.45 -14.80 14.21
C VAL A 221 -14.86 -14.17 14.14
N ALA A 222 -15.45 -14.03 12.97
CA ALA A 222 -16.79 -13.43 12.77
C ALA A 222 -17.96 -14.36 13.14
N GLU A 223 -17.72 -15.64 13.44
CA GLU A 223 -18.68 -16.49 14.14
C GLU A 223 -18.28 -16.61 15.62
N PRO A 224 -18.66 -15.65 16.50
CA PRO A 224 -18.50 -15.87 17.92
C PRO A 224 -19.37 -17.07 18.28
N ALA A 225 -18.75 -18.14 18.79
CA ALA A 225 -19.48 -19.18 19.50
C ALA A 225 -20.47 -18.49 20.45
N ALA A 226 -21.76 -18.85 20.36
CA ALA A 226 -22.81 -18.24 21.17
C ALA A 226 -22.31 -18.09 22.60
N ALA A 227 -22.24 -16.85 23.08
CA ALA A 227 -21.79 -16.58 24.43
C ALA A 227 -22.57 -17.47 25.40
N PRO A 228 -21.89 -18.21 26.31
CA PRO A 228 -22.59 -19.02 27.28
C PRO A 228 -23.56 -18.11 28.02
N ALA A 229 -24.82 -18.56 28.14
CA ALA A 229 -25.87 -17.84 28.85
C ALA A 229 -25.31 -17.43 30.24
N ARG A 230 -25.34 -16.15 30.54
CA ARG A 230 -24.91 -15.64 31.87
C ARG A 230 -25.74 -16.34 32.93
N PRO A 231 -25.09 -16.90 33.96
CA PRO A 231 -25.86 -17.37 35.12
C PRO A 231 -26.57 -16.18 35.76
N GLU A 232 -27.89 -16.29 35.90
CA GLU A 232 -28.67 -15.33 36.67
C GLU A 232 -28.13 -15.27 38.09
N GLY A 233 -27.62 -14.10 38.53
CA GLY A 233 -27.32 -13.87 39.94
C GLY A 233 -26.01 -13.21 40.33
N CYS A 234 -25.17 -12.69 39.44
CA CYS A 234 -23.98 -11.89 39.85
C CYS A 234 -24.30 -10.39 39.88
N ILE A 235 -24.62 -9.92 41.07
CA ILE A 235 -24.66 -8.49 41.41
C ILE A 235 -23.24 -8.09 41.78
N TYR A 236 -22.57 -7.28 40.97
CA TYR A 236 -21.33 -6.62 41.36
C TYR A 236 -21.70 -5.37 42.17
N GLY A 237 -21.45 -5.46 43.49
CA GLY A 237 -21.45 -4.29 44.33
C GLY A 237 -20.26 -3.37 43.95
N PHE A 238 -20.57 -2.14 43.67
CA PHE A 238 -19.58 -1.06 43.60
C PHE A 238 -19.05 -0.84 45.04
N MET A 239 -17.75 -1.06 45.27
CA MET A 239 -17.04 -0.48 46.39
C MET A 239 -16.45 0.85 45.89
N GLU A 240 -17.01 1.94 46.41
CA GLU A 240 -16.35 3.26 46.42
C GLU A 240 -15.16 3.21 47.42
N CYS A 241 -14.00 3.66 46.92
CA CYS A 241 -12.96 4.30 47.73
C CYS A 241 -12.21 5.28 46.82
#